data_2b2a6b797de032446783924ff39a0538
#
_entry.id   2b2a6b797de032446783924ff39a0538
#
_cell.length_a   1.000
_cell.length_b   1.000
_cell.length_c   1.000
_cell.angle_alpha   90.00
_cell.angle_beta   90.00
_cell.angle_gamma   90.00
#
_symmetry.space_group_name_H-M   'P 1'
#
loop_
_entity.id
_entity.type
_entity.pdbx_description
1 polymer ?
#
loop_
_entity_poly.entity_id
_entity_poly.type
_entity_poly.pdbx_seq_one_letter_code
_entity_poly.pdbx_strand_id
1 'polypeptide(L)'
;LLLCGLPAQAALPDTVDKIRPSIVAVGTVKPAKRANAAGPALNYLGTGFVVGSGRQVITNFHVIPEKLDAEAMEALAVFVGRGGSGEARQARVVRSDPDHDVALLEIGGAALPALQLAESGTVREGEEIAFTGYPIGPVLGLYPATHRGIVSAVTPIVIPAMSSRTLTAEQVRRIRSPFDVYQLDATAYPGNSGSPVYNVQSGRVVGVINSVLVKKTKEAALADPSGITYAIPVRYVRALLDGAR
;
A
#
# COMPACT_ATOMS: atom_id res chain seq x y z
N LEU A 1 36.37 11.39 -31.54
CA LEU A 1 36.00 10.78 -30.26
C LEU A 1 34.55 11.09 -29.99
N LEU A 2 33.61 10.16 -30.27
CA LEU A 2 32.19 10.27 -29.83
C LEU A 2 32.14 9.91 -28.34
N LEU A 3 31.91 10.89 -27.48
CA LEU A 3 31.46 10.62 -26.11
C LEU A 3 29.97 10.15 -26.19
N CYS A 4 29.77 8.84 -26.13
CA CYS A 4 28.47 8.29 -25.79
C CYS A 4 28.13 8.70 -24.34
N GLY A 5 27.33 9.75 -24.18
CA GLY A 5 26.80 10.12 -22.90
C GLY A 5 25.90 8.96 -22.40
N LEU A 6 26.32 8.29 -21.33
CA LEU A 6 25.45 7.35 -20.62
C LEU A 6 24.20 8.11 -20.18
N PRO A 7 23.00 7.57 -20.39
CA PRO A 7 21.78 8.22 -19.89
C PRO A 7 21.93 8.41 -18.38
N ALA A 8 21.76 9.64 -17.92
CA ALA A 8 21.77 9.95 -16.50
C ALA A 8 20.65 9.13 -15.83
N GLN A 9 21.06 8.20 -14.97
CA GLN A 9 20.14 7.39 -14.20
C GLN A 9 19.39 8.31 -13.24
N ALA A 10 18.03 8.27 -13.25
CA ALA A 10 17.24 9.09 -12.36
C ALA A 10 17.63 8.82 -10.91
N ALA A 11 17.95 9.88 -10.16
CA ALA A 11 18.23 9.76 -8.75
C ALA A 11 16.93 9.48 -7.98
N LEU A 12 17.01 8.76 -6.86
CA LEU A 12 15.84 8.47 -6.03
C LEU A 12 15.01 9.72 -5.68
N PRO A 13 15.57 10.89 -5.35
CA PRO A 13 14.79 12.10 -5.11
C PRO A 13 13.88 12.49 -6.27
N ASP A 14 14.37 12.43 -7.51
CA ASP A 14 13.59 12.76 -8.71
C ASP A 14 12.44 11.77 -8.92
N THR A 15 12.69 10.48 -8.63
CA THR A 15 11.67 9.43 -8.68
C THR A 15 10.61 9.65 -7.61
N VAL A 16 11.01 9.98 -6.38
CA VAL A 16 10.09 10.28 -5.27
C VAL A 16 9.22 11.49 -5.58
N ASP A 17 9.77 12.55 -6.16
CA ASP A 17 8.99 13.74 -6.52
C ASP A 17 7.92 13.45 -7.57
N LYS A 18 8.20 12.55 -8.53
CA LYS A 18 7.22 12.10 -9.53
C LYS A 18 6.13 11.21 -8.94
N ILE A 19 6.48 10.34 -7.98
CA ILE A 19 5.56 9.35 -7.40
C ILE A 19 4.66 9.96 -6.34
N ARG A 20 5.18 10.85 -5.52
CA ARG A 20 4.49 11.42 -4.35
C ARG A 20 3.08 11.94 -4.62
N PRO A 21 2.77 12.65 -5.72
CA PRO A 21 1.43 13.13 -6.00
C PRO A 21 0.38 12.03 -6.20
N SER A 22 0.83 10.78 -6.45
CA SER A 22 -0.02 9.61 -6.66
C SER A 22 -0.23 8.80 -5.38
N ILE A 23 0.43 9.16 -4.26
CA ILE A 23 0.31 8.45 -2.98
C ILE A 23 -0.80 9.10 -2.16
N VAL A 24 -1.70 8.27 -1.64
CA VAL A 24 -2.82 8.70 -0.82
C VAL A 24 -2.86 7.93 0.49
N ALA A 25 -3.34 8.55 1.56
CA ALA A 25 -3.68 7.78 2.74
C ALA A 25 -5.09 7.19 2.57
N VAL A 26 -5.32 6.00 3.11
CA VAL A 26 -6.61 5.32 3.09
C VAL A 26 -7.13 5.23 4.52
N GLY A 27 -8.43 5.48 4.69
CA GLY A 27 -9.04 5.43 6.00
C GLY A 27 -10.52 5.75 5.97
N THR A 28 -11.03 6.28 7.09
CA THR A 28 -12.44 6.64 7.20
C THR A 28 -12.61 8.10 7.65
N VAL A 29 -13.75 8.66 7.31
CA VAL A 29 -14.17 10.01 7.71
C VAL A 29 -15.55 9.92 8.39
N LYS A 30 -15.69 10.61 9.52
CA LYS A 30 -16.98 10.84 10.17
C LYS A 30 -17.31 12.32 10.11
N PRO A 31 -18.52 12.72 9.69
CA PRO A 31 -18.93 14.11 9.70
C PRO A 31 -18.83 14.72 11.10
N ALA A 32 -18.62 16.02 11.20
CA ALA A 32 -18.66 16.72 12.47
C ALA A 32 -20.04 16.60 13.13
N LYS A 33 -20.12 16.19 14.40
CA LYS A 33 -21.39 15.98 15.10
C LYS A 33 -22.18 17.28 15.39
N ARG A 34 -21.53 18.44 15.32
CA ARG A 34 -22.14 19.78 15.56
C ARG A 34 -21.43 20.83 14.70
N ALA A 35 -22.14 21.89 14.31
CA ALA A 35 -21.61 23.00 13.53
C ALA A 35 -20.38 23.71 14.17
N ASN A 36 -20.19 23.59 15.47
CA ASN A 36 -19.08 24.19 16.23
C ASN A 36 -18.02 23.14 16.63
N ALA A 37 -18.04 21.93 16.11
CA ALA A 37 -17.03 20.92 16.39
C ALA A 37 -15.76 21.16 15.55
N ALA A 38 -14.62 20.65 16.02
CA ALA A 38 -13.30 20.78 15.40
C ALA A 38 -13.14 20.02 14.06
N GLY A 39 -14.14 20.14 13.15
CA GLY A 39 -14.13 19.49 11.82
C GLY A 39 -14.47 18.00 11.87
N PRO A 40 -14.41 17.31 10.70
CA PRO A 40 -14.65 15.88 10.60
C PRO A 40 -13.57 15.09 11.33
N ALA A 41 -13.96 13.96 11.95
CA ALA A 41 -12.99 13.04 12.53
C ALA A 41 -12.40 12.17 11.42
N LEU A 42 -11.09 12.21 11.29
CA LEU A 42 -10.32 11.46 10.28
C LEU A 42 -9.61 10.29 10.96
N ASN A 43 -9.70 9.11 10.36
CA ASN A 43 -9.01 7.90 10.83
C ASN A 43 -8.18 7.31 9.70
N TYR A 44 -6.85 7.36 9.83
CA TYR A 44 -5.91 6.82 8.85
C TYR A 44 -5.64 5.34 9.16
N LEU A 45 -5.88 4.46 8.20
CA LEU A 45 -5.76 3.01 8.36
C LEU A 45 -4.54 2.44 7.61
N GLY A 46 -4.18 3.05 6.50
CA GLY A 46 -3.08 2.62 5.65
C GLY A 46 -2.78 3.59 4.52
N THR A 47 -2.10 3.08 3.55
CA THR A 47 -1.67 3.80 2.33
C THR A 47 -2.37 3.21 1.11
N GLY A 48 -2.50 4.01 0.06
CA GLY A 48 -2.88 3.58 -1.27
C GLY A 48 -2.12 4.37 -2.34
N PHE A 49 -2.25 3.96 -3.57
CA PHE A 49 -1.67 4.67 -4.70
C PHE A 49 -2.59 4.65 -5.92
N VAL A 50 -2.51 5.72 -6.68
CA VAL A 50 -3.37 5.97 -7.83
C VAL A 50 -2.85 5.24 -9.06
N VAL A 51 -3.77 4.60 -9.82
CA VAL A 51 -3.48 3.88 -11.07
C VAL A 51 -4.51 4.20 -12.15
N GLY A 52 -4.27 3.73 -13.36
CA GLY A 52 -5.24 3.73 -14.46
C GLY A 52 -5.80 5.11 -14.79
N SER A 53 -7.09 5.32 -14.57
CA SER A 53 -7.80 6.55 -14.91
C SER A 53 -7.46 7.76 -14.02
N GLY A 54 -6.62 7.61 -13.00
CA GLY A 54 -6.38 8.65 -12.02
C GLY A 54 -7.46 8.77 -10.94
N ARG A 55 -8.46 7.89 -10.98
CA ARG A 55 -9.52 7.75 -9.96
C ARG A 55 -9.56 6.36 -9.34
N GLN A 56 -8.69 5.48 -9.77
CA GLN A 56 -8.53 4.14 -9.25
C GLN A 56 -7.38 4.15 -8.24
N VAL A 57 -7.62 3.59 -7.06
CA VAL A 57 -6.64 3.51 -5.97
C VAL A 57 -6.46 2.06 -5.56
N ILE A 58 -5.23 1.60 -5.55
CA ILE A 58 -4.85 0.29 -5.01
C ILE A 58 -4.44 0.45 -3.55
N THR A 59 -4.87 -0.48 -2.73
CA THR A 59 -4.46 -0.65 -1.33
C THR A 59 -4.50 -2.12 -0.93
N ASN A 60 -4.18 -2.48 0.31
CA ASN A 60 -4.43 -3.82 0.81
C ASN A 60 -5.91 -4.02 1.18
N PHE A 61 -6.37 -5.26 1.08
CA PHE A 61 -7.73 -5.61 1.48
C PHE A 61 -7.95 -5.41 2.99
N HIS A 62 -6.97 -5.81 3.84
CA HIS A 62 -7.05 -5.63 5.29
C HIS A 62 -7.05 -4.17 5.77
N VAL A 63 -6.70 -3.21 4.90
CA VAL A 63 -6.78 -1.76 5.20
C VAL A 63 -8.23 -1.27 5.16
N ILE A 64 -9.10 -1.98 4.43
CA ILE A 64 -10.53 -1.64 4.34
C ILE A 64 -11.23 -2.13 5.60
N PRO A 65 -11.95 -1.28 6.34
CA PRO A 65 -12.69 -1.72 7.52
C PRO A 65 -13.81 -2.68 7.14
N GLU A 66 -13.94 -3.77 7.89
CA GLU A 66 -15.02 -4.76 7.68
C GLU A 66 -16.42 -4.15 7.88
N LYS A 67 -16.53 -3.19 8.79
CA LYS A 67 -17.76 -2.47 9.11
C LYS A 67 -17.49 -0.99 9.28
N LEU A 68 -18.38 -0.18 8.76
CA LEU A 68 -18.44 1.26 8.98
C LEU A 68 -19.53 1.57 10.00
N ASP A 69 -19.31 2.58 10.84
CA ASP A 69 -20.26 3.05 11.82
C ASP A 69 -21.36 3.87 11.11
N ALA A 70 -22.46 3.18 10.76
CA ALA A 70 -23.59 3.80 10.04
C ALA A 70 -24.28 4.90 10.88
N GLU A 71 -24.34 4.75 12.22
CA GLU A 71 -24.95 5.74 13.11
C GLU A 71 -24.13 7.03 13.14
N ALA A 72 -22.80 6.92 13.05
CA ALA A 72 -21.90 8.06 12.93
C ALA A 72 -21.70 8.53 11.49
N MET A 73 -22.42 7.99 10.51
CA MET A 73 -22.24 8.28 9.08
C MET A 73 -20.79 8.13 8.61
N GLU A 74 -20.10 7.15 9.16
CA GLU A 74 -18.72 6.85 8.78
C GLU A 74 -18.65 6.39 7.33
N ALA A 75 -17.71 6.93 6.57
CA ALA A 75 -17.50 6.57 5.17
C ALA A 75 -16.04 6.24 4.90
N LEU A 76 -15.80 5.28 4.00
CA LEU A 76 -14.48 5.01 3.47
C LEU A 76 -14.01 6.24 2.66
N ALA A 77 -12.77 6.64 2.89
CA ALA A 77 -12.19 7.81 2.24
C ALA A 77 -10.70 7.60 1.91
N VAL A 78 -10.23 8.32 0.91
CA VAL A 78 -8.81 8.57 0.71
C VAL A 78 -8.49 10.01 1.02
N PHE A 79 -7.30 10.24 1.52
CA PHE A 79 -6.82 11.56 1.90
C PHE A 79 -5.70 11.95 0.94
N VAL A 80 -5.93 13.03 0.20
CA VAL A 80 -5.05 13.55 -0.84
C VAL A 80 -4.42 14.84 -0.35
N GLY A 81 -3.13 15.02 -0.60
CA GLY A 81 -2.42 16.22 -0.18
C GLY A 81 -1.37 15.96 0.89
N ARG A 82 -0.94 17.01 1.58
CA ARG A 82 0.15 16.95 2.56
C ARG A 82 -0.13 17.85 3.76
N GLY A 83 0.16 17.34 4.95
CA GLY A 83 -0.02 18.11 6.18
C GLY A 83 -1.45 18.58 6.38
N GLY A 84 -1.61 19.84 6.79
CA GLY A 84 -2.92 20.45 7.05
C GLY A 84 -3.76 20.76 5.79
N SER A 85 -3.21 20.64 4.59
CA SER A 85 -3.91 20.86 3.32
C SER A 85 -4.53 19.59 2.72
N GLY A 86 -4.62 18.51 3.51
CA GLY A 86 -5.19 17.26 3.06
C GLY A 86 -6.69 17.37 2.78
N GLU A 87 -7.13 16.85 1.62
CA GLU A 87 -8.53 16.75 1.19
C GLU A 87 -9.01 15.30 1.37
N ALA A 88 -10.13 15.10 2.06
CA ALA A 88 -10.80 13.80 2.12
C ALA A 88 -11.70 13.62 0.89
N ARG A 89 -11.50 12.55 0.15
CA ARG A 89 -12.36 12.14 -0.97
C ARG A 89 -13.03 10.83 -0.63
N GLN A 90 -14.34 10.79 -0.77
CA GLN A 90 -15.10 9.57 -0.58
C GLN A 90 -14.60 8.49 -1.54
N ALA A 91 -14.45 7.28 -1.03
CA ALA A 91 -14.01 6.13 -1.78
C ALA A 91 -15.04 4.99 -1.69
N ARG A 92 -15.10 4.17 -2.73
CA ARG A 92 -15.88 2.93 -2.73
C ARG A 92 -15.01 1.76 -3.19
N VAL A 93 -15.26 0.60 -2.63
CA VAL A 93 -14.61 -0.64 -3.09
C VAL A 93 -15.22 -1.04 -4.43
N VAL A 94 -14.39 -1.21 -5.44
CA VAL A 94 -14.78 -1.68 -6.78
C VAL A 94 -14.57 -3.17 -6.90
N ARG A 95 -13.40 -3.64 -6.45
CA ARG A 95 -13.01 -5.06 -6.45
C ARG A 95 -12.08 -5.32 -5.28
N SER A 96 -12.03 -6.56 -4.85
CA SER A 96 -11.06 -7.03 -3.86
C SER A 96 -10.62 -8.45 -4.17
N ASP A 97 -9.41 -8.76 -3.78
CA ASP A 97 -8.83 -10.09 -3.77
C ASP A 97 -8.30 -10.36 -2.35
N PRO A 98 -9.15 -10.93 -1.48
CA PRO A 98 -8.76 -11.23 -0.10
C PRO A 98 -7.64 -12.26 0.00
N ASP A 99 -7.53 -13.19 -0.97
CA ASP A 99 -6.52 -14.24 -0.95
C ASP A 99 -5.11 -13.67 -1.14
N HIS A 100 -4.97 -12.64 -1.98
CA HIS A 100 -3.71 -11.91 -2.20
C HIS A 100 -3.65 -10.58 -1.46
N ASP A 101 -4.65 -10.27 -0.63
CA ASP A 101 -4.72 -9.06 0.19
C ASP A 101 -4.55 -7.75 -0.59
N VAL A 102 -5.22 -7.62 -1.74
CA VAL A 102 -5.27 -6.40 -2.54
C VAL A 102 -6.70 -5.96 -2.78
N ALA A 103 -6.90 -4.65 -2.88
CA ALA A 103 -8.20 -4.06 -3.16
C ALA A 103 -8.08 -2.86 -4.10
N LEU A 104 -9.10 -2.68 -4.94
CA LEU A 104 -9.29 -1.57 -5.85
C LEU A 104 -10.42 -0.70 -5.34
N LEU A 105 -10.08 0.55 -5.06
CA LEU A 105 -11.04 1.60 -4.73
C LEU A 105 -11.26 2.52 -5.92
N GLU A 106 -12.41 3.15 -5.98
CA GLU A 106 -12.68 4.28 -6.85
C GLU A 106 -12.97 5.52 -6.01
N ILE A 107 -12.42 6.66 -6.44
CA ILE A 107 -12.56 7.96 -5.76
C ILE A 107 -13.26 8.98 -6.64
N GLY A 108 -13.98 9.88 -6.01
CA GLY A 108 -14.57 11.06 -6.68
C GLY A 108 -13.56 12.15 -6.95
N GLY A 109 -14.03 13.22 -7.60
CA GLY A 109 -13.27 14.43 -7.87
C GLY A 109 -12.38 14.37 -9.12
N ALA A 110 -11.45 15.30 -9.23
CA ALA A 110 -10.50 15.36 -10.35
C ALA A 110 -9.54 14.18 -10.35
N ALA A 111 -9.13 13.72 -11.54
CA ALA A 111 -8.14 12.68 -11.69
C ALA A 111 -6.81 13.11 -11.06
N LEU A 112 -6.15 12.18 -10.38
CA LEU A 112 -4.82 12.34 -9.81
C LEU A 112 -3.78 11.72 -10.76
N PRO A 113 -2.50 12.09 -10.66
CA PRO A 113 -1.43 11.41 -11.38
C PRO A 113 -1.46 9.90 -11.09
N ALA A 114 -1.41 9.07 -12.12
CA ALA A 114 -1.45 7.62 -12.00
C ALA A 114 -0.06 7.01 -12.14
N LEU A 115 0.28 6.07 -11.25
CA LEU A 115 1.54 5.33 -11.32
C LEU A 115 1.49 4.28 -12.43
N GLN A 116 2.65 4.06 -13.05
CA GLN A 116 2.86 2.99 -14.02
C GLN A 116 3.18 1.69 -13.28
N LEU A 117 2.51 0.61 -13.66
CA LEU A 117 2.81 -0.73 -13.16
C LEU A 117 3.93 -1.37 -14.00
N ALA A 118 4.84 -2.07 -13.34
CA ALA A 118 5.86 -2.88 -14.02
C ALA A 118 5.21 -4.10 -14.69
N GLU A 119 5.92 -4.70 -15.66
CA GLU A 119 5.53 -6.00 -16.19
C GLU A 119 5.68 -7.09 -15.14
N SER A 120 4.83 -8.11 -15.21
CA SER A 120 4.87 -9.23 -14.27
C SER A 120 6.16 -10.05 -14.46
N GLY A 121 6.76 -10.49 -13.34
CA GLY A 121 7.94 -11.35 -13.37
C GLY A 121 9.27 -10.65 -13.69
N THR A 122 9.32 -9.32 -13.69
CA THR A 122 10.55 -8.57 -14.00
C THR A 122 11.46 -8.33 -12.80
N VAL A 123 10.98 -8.59 -11.58
CA VAL A 123 11.74 -8.32 -10.34
C VAL A 123 12.71 -9.47 -10.03
N ARG A 124 13.96 -9.14 -9.74
CA ARG A 124 15.01 -10.08 -9.35
C ARG A 124 15.48 -9.79 -7.92
N GLU A 125 15.95 -10.83 -7.25
CA GLU A 125 16.64 -10.71 -5.97
C GLU A 125 17.87 -9.82 -6.11
N GLY A 126 18.14 -8.98 -5.10
CA GLY A 126 19.17 -7.95 -5.12
C GLY A 126 18.77 -6.64 -5.81
N GLU A 127 17.59 -6.57 -6.43
CA GLU A 127 17.14 -5.36 -7.12
C GLU A 127 16.76 -4.26 -6.13
N GLU A 128 17.24 -3.04 -6.39
CA GLU A 128 16.95 -1.87 -5.56
C GLU A 128 15.49 -1.43 -5.74
N ILE A 129 14.83 -1.25 -4.61
CA ILE A 129 13.46 -0.76 -4.53
C ILE A 129 13.33 0.40 -3.55
N ALA A 130 12.26 1.14 -3.70
CA ALA A 130 11.76 2.03 -2.67
C ALA A 130 10.25 1.86 -2.53
N PHE A 131 9.72 2.29 -1.39
CA PHE A 131 8.28 2.43 -1.20
C PHE A 131 7.98 3.73 -0.47
N THR A 132 6.83 4.32 -0.74
CA THR A 132 6.39 5.57 -0.14
C THR A 132 4.99 5.40 0.41
N GLY A 133 4.79 5.79 1.67
CA GLY A 133 3.50 5.67 2.34
C GLY A 133 3.39 6.55 3.56
N TYR A 134 2.33 6.35 4.34
CA TYR A 134 2.01 7.14 5.53
C TYR A 134 2.23 6.29 6.80
N PRO A 135 3.49 6.15 7.25
CA PRO A 135 3.78 5.42 8.49
C PRO A 135 3.15 6.13 9.67
N ILE A 136 2.55 5.37 10.59
CA ILE A 136 2.01 5.87 11.87
C ILE A 136 1.12 7.12 11.65
N GLY A 137 0.27 7.06 10.59
CA GLY A 137 -0.53 8.20 10.11
C GLY A 137 -1.25 9.04 11.17
N PRO A 138 -1.90 8.44 12.20
CA PRO A 138 -2.55 9.21 13.26
C PRO A 138 -1.59 10.08 14.08
N VAL A 139 -0.31 9.73 14.15
CA VAL A 139 0.70 10.44 14.97
C VAL A 139 1.47 11.46 14.12
N LEU A 140 1.88 11.09 12.92
CA LEU A 140 2.72 11.93 12.06
C LEU A 140 1.92 12.80 11.09
N GLY A 141 0.61 12.56 10.94
CA GLY A 141 -0.25 13.27 10.00
C GLY A 141 0.00 12.86 8.54
N LEU A 142 -0.50 13.67 7.61
CA LEU A 142 -0.39 13.43 6.15
C LEU A 142 1.00 13.79 5.60
N TYR A 143 2.04 13.16 6.13
CA TYR A 143 3.40 13.31 5.61
C TYR A 143 3.90 11.96 5.11
N PRO A 144 3.92 11.72 3.78
CA PRO A 144 4.40 10.48 3.24
C PRO A 144 5.90 10.36 3.44
N ALA A 145 6.34 9.20 3.91
CA ALA A 145 7.74 8.85 4.10
C ALA A 145 8.18 7.83 3.06
N THR A 146 9.39 7.99 2.53
CA THR A 146 10.01 7.07 1.58
C THR A 146 11.06 6.22 2.28
N HIS A 147 11.01 4.92 2.04
CA HIS A 147 11.97 3.93 2.49
C HIS A 147 12.64 3.30 1.27
N ARG A 148 13.93 2.98 1.38
CA ARG A 148 14.72 2.30 0.34
C ARG A 148 15.23 0.97 0.88
N GLY A 149 15.35 0.00 0.01
CA GLY A 149 15.91 -1.31 0.31
C GLY A 149 16.14 -2.13 -0.95
N ILE A 150 16.24 -3.43 -0.79
CA ILE A 150 16.37 -4.39 -1.89
C ILE A 150 15.31 -5.49 -1.77
N VAL A 151 15.05 -6.17 -2.86
CA VAL A 151 14.35 -7.46 -2.85
C VAL A 151 15.33 -8.51 -2.39
N SER A 152 15.17 -9.00 -1.15
CA SER A 152 16.07 -9.99 -0.57
C SER A 152 15.78 -11.40 -1.07
N ALA A 153 14.51 -11.73 -1.28
CA ALA A 153 14.07 -13.02 -1.82
C ALA A 153 12.71 -12.93 -2.49
N VAL A 154 12.48 -13.82 -3.45
CA VAL A 154 11.15 -14.15 -3.96
C VAL A 154 10.78 -15.51 -3.39
N THR A 155 9.81 -15.56 -2.49
CA THR A 155 9.52 -16.76 -1.71
C THR A 155 8.02 -17.03 -1.61
N PRO A 156 7.60 -18.30 -1.63
CA PRO A 156 6.23 -18.63 -1.29
C PRO A 156 5.89 -18.14 0.12
N ILE A 157 4.71 -17.55 0.27
CA ILE A 157 4.23 -17.17 1.60
C ILE A 157 3.93 -18.45 2.39
N VAL A 158 4.79 -18.77 3.35
CA VAL A 158 4.55 -19.81 4.32
C VAL A 158 4.30 -19.14 5.66
N ILE A 159 3.06 -19.21 6.15
CA ILE A 159 2.76 -18.81 7.52
C ILE A 159 3.21 -19.96 8.40
N PRO A 160 4.25 -19.80 9.27
CA PRO A 160 4.63 -20.83 10.21
C PRO A 160 3.44 -21.17 11.10
N ALA A 161 2.85 -22.32 10.91
CA ALA A 161 1.83 -22.82 11.81
C ALA A 161 2.53 -23.37 13.05
N MET A 162 2.54 -22.63 14.14
CA MET A 162 3.04 -23.10 15.43
C MET A 162 2.19 -24.27 16.00
N SER A 163 0.96 -24.46 15.50
CA SER A 163 0.08 -25.57 15.87
C SER A 163 -1.09 -25.65 14.89
N SER A 164 -1.40 -26.87 14.44
CA SER A 164 -2.56 -27.15 13.58
C SER A 164 -3.93 -26.87 14.25
N ARG A 165 -3.95 -26.70 15.57
CA ARG A 165 -5.17 -26.45 16.36
C ARG A 165 -5.64 -24.98 16.35
N THR A 166 -4.83 -24.05 15.84
CA THR A 166 -5.11 -22.60 15.90
C THR A 166 -5.17 -21.93 14.53
N LEU A 167 -5.21 -22.73 13.45
CA LEU A 167 -5.27 -22.19 12.09
C LEU A 167 -6.66 -21.62 11.78
N THR A 168 -6.72 -20.38 11.31
CA THR A 168 -7.94 -19.81 10.73
C THR A 168 -8.21 -20.41 9.35
N ALA A 169 -9.46 -20.33 8.87
CA ALA A 169 -9.83 -20.79 7.54
C ALA A 169 -9.00 -20.11 6.43
N GLU A 170 -8.64 -18.83 6.63
CA GLU A 170 -7.75 -18.07 5.74
C GLU A 170 -6.33 -18.63 5.73
N GLN A 171 -5.77 -18.93 6.88
CA GLN A 171 -4.44 -19.55 7.00
C GLN A 171 -4.41 -20.92 6.33
N VAL A 172 -5.46 -21.74 6.49
CA VAL A 172 -5.59 -23.03 5.81
C VAL A 172 -5.63 -22.86 4.28
N ARG A 173 -6.35 -21.87 3.77
CA ARG A 173 -6.36 -21.57 2.32
C ARG A 173 -4.97 -21.19 1.81
N ARG A 174 -4.27 -20.28 2.50
CA ARG A 174 -2.90 -19.85 2.13
C ARG A 174 -1.88 -21.00 2.13
N ILE A 175 -2.02 -21.96 3.05
CA ILE A 175 -1.19 -23.17 3.07
C ILE A 175 -1.47 -24.08 1.86
N ARG A 176 -2.75 -24.17 1.44
CA ARG A 176 -3.16 -25.02 0.31
C ARG A 176 -2.85 -24.41 -1.06
N SER A 177 -2.80 -23.09 -1.15
CA SER A 177 -2.47 -22.32 -2.37
C SER A 177 -1.47 -21.23 -2.02
N PRO A 178 -0.20 -21.59 -1.78
CA PRO A 178 0.84 -20.60 -1.51
C PRO A 178 1.07 -19.74 -2.75
N PHE A 179 1.28 -18.47 -2.56
CA PHE A 179 1.66 -17.55 -3.63
C PHE A 179 2.97 -16.85 -3.27
N ASP A 180 3.76 -16.50 -4.29
CA ASP A 180 5.03 -15.84 -4.07
C ASP A 180 4.83 -14.41 -3.63
N VAL A 181 5.66 -13.99 -2.67
CA VAL A 181 5.80 -12.61 -2.21
C VAL A 181 7.25 -12.16 -2.32
N TYR A 182 7.47 -10.87 -2.33
CA TYR A 182 8.81 -10.31 -2.20
C TYR A 182 9.12 -10.09 -0.72
N GLN A 183 10.20 -10.71 -0.27
CA GLN A 183 10.82 -10.36 1.00
C GLN A 183 11.78 -9.19 0.74
N LEU A 184 11.63 -8.12 1.50
CA LEU A 184 12.40 -6.90 1.35
C LEU A 184 13.33 -6.69 2.56
N ASP A 185 14.57 -6.30 2.31
CA ASP A 185 15.44 -5.70 3.33
C ASP A 185 15.10 -4.21 3.43
N ALA A 186 14.05 -3.94 4.17
CA ALA A 186 13.56 -2.59 4.42
C ALA A 186 12.55 -2.64 5.58
N THR A 187 12.50 -1.60 6.39
CA THR A 187 11.57 -1.53 7.53
C THR A 187 10.26 -0.85 7.13
N ALA A 188 9.14 -1.56 7.24
CA ALA A 188 7.81 -0.98 7.13
C ALA A 188 7.14 -0.88 8.51
N TYR A 189 6.48 0.25 8.73
CA TYR A 189 5.72 0.54 9.95
C TYR A 189 4.21 0.40 9.70
N PRO A 190 3.39 0.25 10.77
CA PRO A 190 1.94 0.36 10.65
C PRO A 190 1.54 1.64 9.90
N GLY A 191 0.62 1.52 8.94
CA GLY A 191 0.26 2.60 8.03
C GLY A 191 0.95 2.50 6.66
N ASN A 192 2.08 1.80 6.54
CA ASN A 192 2.70 1.52 5.23
C ASN A 192 1.98 0.43 4.43
N SER A 193 1.08 -0.35 5.03
CA SER A 193 0.23 -1.30 4.28
C SER A 193 -0.48 -0.60 3.13
N GLY A 194 -0.37 -1.16 1.92
CA GLY A 194 -0.91 -0.57 0.69
C GLY A 194 0.03 0.39 -0.04
N SER A 195 1.22 0.68 0.50
CA SER A 195 2.21 1.51 -0.19
C SER A 195 2.72 0.83 -1.46
N PRO A 196 2.90 1.56 -2.58
CA PRO A 196 3.55 1.01 -3.75
C PRO A 196 5.02 0.76 -3.47
N VAL A 197 5.49 -0.44 -3.83
CA VAL A 197 6.92 -0.75 -3.98
C VAL A 197 7.28 -0.49 -5.42
N TYR A 198 8.32 0.29 -5.67
CA TYR A 198 8.71 0.67 -7.02
C TYR A 198 10.22 0.54 -7.24
N ASN A 199 10.59 0.27 -8.47
CA ASN A 199 11.98 0.29 -8.89
C ASN A 199 12.51 1.73 -8.82
N VAL A 200 13.66 1.91 -8.16
CA VAL A 200 14.24 3.22 -7.84
C VAL A 200 14.51 4.06 -9.09
N GLN A 201 14.89 3.43 -10.20
CA GLN A 201 15.29 4.11 -11.41
C GLN A 201 14.12 4.47 -12.32
N SER A 202 13.21 3.49 -12.55
CA SER A 202 12.09 3.67 -13.46
C SER A 202 10.84 4.26 -12.82
N GLY A 203 10.71 4.19 -11.49
CA GLY A 203 9.50 4.55 -10.77
C GLY A 203 8.31 3.62 -11.02
N ARG A 204 8.48 2.53 -11.77
CA ARG A 204 7.40 1.56 -12.03
C ARG A 204 7.12 0.75 -10.80
N VAL A 205 5.84 0.60 -10.47
CA VAL A 205 5.38 -0.18 -9.31
C VAL A 205 5.59 -1.68 -9.59
N VAL A 206 6.33 -2.33 -8.70
CA VAL A 206 6.64 -3.76 -8.75
C VAL A 206 5.85 -4.58 -7.73
N GLY A 207 5.29 -3.93 -6.70
CA GLY A 207 4.52 -4.61 -5.66
C GLY A 207 3.80 -3.65 -4.72
N VAL A 208 3.15 -4.22 -3.71
CA VAL A 208 2.37 -3.51 -2.68
C VAL A 208 2.86 -3.97 -1.31
N ILE A 209 3.26 -3.05 -0.44
CA ILE A 209 3.67 -3.35 0.94
C ILE A 209 2.54 -4.03 1.69
N ASN A 210 2.88 -5.11 2.39
CA ASN A 210 2.03 -5.74 3.38
C ASN A 210 2.76 -5.81 4.73
N SER A 211 2.49 -4.88 5.61
CA SER A 211 3.18 -4.77 6.91
C SER A 211 2.65 -5.75 7.99
N VAL A 212 1.55 -6.48 7.71
CA VAL A 212 0.90 -7.41 8.67
C VAL A 212 1.17 -8.88 8.38
N LEU A 213 1.83 -9.21 7.27
CA LEU A 213 1.93 -10.57 6.76
C LEU A 213 2.66 -11.53 7.72
N VAL A 214 3.51 -11.01 8.60
CA VAL A 214 4.32 -11.78 9.55
C VAL A 214 4.03 -11.44 11.02
N LYS A 215 3.41 -10.30 11.30
CA LYS A 215 3.16 -9.85 12.68
C LYS A 215 1.67 -9.96 13.00
N LYS A 216 1.35 -10.72 14.05
CA LYS A 216 -0.03 -11.03 14.44
C LYS A 216 -0.83 -9.81 14.91
N THR A 217 -0.18 -8.70 15.32
CA THR A 217 -0.85 -7.46 15.78
C THR A 217 -0.07 -6.22 15.40
N LYS A 218 -0.78 -5.08 15.29
CA LYS A 218 -0.18 -3.75 15.07
C LYS A 218 0.77 -3.37 16.22
N GLU A 219 0.43 -3.75 17.44
CA GLU A 219 1.20 -3.49 18.66
C GLU A 219 2.55 -4.23 18.63
N ALA A 220 2.55 -5.50 18.20
CA ALA A 220 3.80 -6.26 18.05
C ALA A 220 4.71 -5.67 16.95
N ALA A 221 4.11 -5.11 15.89
CA ALA A 221 4.88 -4.45 14.83
C ALA A 221 5.50 -3.12 15.27
N LEU A 222 4.87 -2.41 16.22
CA LEU A 222 5.41 -1.18 16.82
C LEU A 222 6.50 -1.46 17.86
N ALA A 223 6.31 -2.53 18.67
CA ALA A 223 7.23 -2.87 19.76
C ALA A 223 8.57 -3.45 19.26
N ASP A 224 8.55 -4.16 18.13
CA ASP A 224 9.73 -4.81 17.56
C ASP A 224 9.66 -4.76 16.01
N PRO A 225 10.04 -3.61 15.41
CA PRO A 225 10.10 -3.49 13.96
C PRO A 225 11.22 -4.42 13.42
N SER A 226 10.86 -5.46 12.68
CA SER A 226 11.84 -6.27 11.98
C SER A 226 12.34 -5.53 10.73
N GLY A 227 13.62 -5.68 10.41
CA GLY A 227 14.16 -5.21 9.13
C GLY A 227 13.62 -5.94 7.90
N ILE A 228 12.76 -6.97 8.11
CA ILE A 228 12.15 -7.75 7.05
C ILE A 228 10.71 -7.28 6.82
N THR A 229 10.41 -6.91 5.59
CA THR A 229 9.09 -6.53 5.13
C THR A 229 8.68 -7.40 3.95
N TYR A 230 7.39 -7.59 3.76
CA TYR A 230 6.86 -8.33 2.62
C TYR A 230 6.06 -7.41 1.68
N ALA A 231 6.15 -7.71 0.39
CA ALA A 231 5.35 -7.05 -0.61
C ALA A 231 4.66 -8.06 -1.53
N ILE A 232 3.43 -7.74 -1.88
CA ILE A 232 2.61 -8.51 -2.81
C ILE A 232 3.03 -8.13 -4.22
N PRO A 233 3.42 -9.06 -5.09
CA PRO A 233 3.83 -8.76 -6.47
C PRO A 233 2.75 -8.06 -7.28
N VAL A 234 3.17 -7.17 -8.16
CA VAL A 234 2.28 -6.35 -9.00
C VAL A 234 1.37 -7.16 -9.93
N ARG A 235 1.70 -8.43 -10.22
CA ARG A 235 0.85 -9.32 -11.02
C ARG A 235 -0.56 -9.47 -10.43
N TYR A 236 -0.71 -9.47 -9.11
CA TYR A 236 -2.02 -9.56 -8.44
C TYR A 236 -2.81 -8.24 -8.57
N VAL A 237 -2.12 -7.11 -8.57
CA VAL A 237 -2.74 -5.81 -8.88
C VAL A 237 -3.24 -5.77 -10.32
N ARG A 238 -2.44 -6.25 -11.28
CA ARG A 238 -2.86 -6.34 -12.69
C ARG A 238 -4.08 -7.24 -12.86
N ALA A 239 -4.05 -8.45 -12.31
CA ALA A 239 -5.18 -9.37 -12.34
C ALA A 239 -6.46 -8.73 -11.76
N LEU A 240 -6.34 -7.99 -10.66
CA LEU A 240 -7.47 -7.28 -10.06
C LEU A 240 -8.01 -6.17 -10.97
N LEU A 241 -7.14 -5.41 -11.64
CA LEU A 241 -7.54 -4.37 -12.60
C LEU A 241 -8.22 -4.94 -13.84
N ASP A 242 -7.68 -6.04 -14.39
CA ASP A 242 -8.20 -6.71 -15.58
C ASP A 242 -9.51 -7.48 -15.32
N GLY A 243 -9.87 -7.66 -14.05
CA GLY A 243 -11.06 -8.40 -13.63
C GLY A 243 -10.89 -9.92 -13.75
N ALA A 244 -9.65 -10.41 -13.88
CA ALA A 244 -9.34 -11.82 -13.79
C ALA A 244 -9.53 -12.31 -12.34
N ARG A 245 -10.27 -13.42 -12.20
CA ARG A 245 -10.46 -14.14 -10.94
C ARG A 245 -9.47 -15.28 -10.83
#